data_ef7fce9251b679d5566e4139147e4c66
#
_entry.id   ef7fce9251b679d5566e4139147e4c66
#
_cell.length_a   1.000
_cell.length_b   1.000
_cell.length_c   1.000
_cell.angle_alpha   90.00
_cell.angle_beta   90.00
_cell.angle_gamma   90.00
#
_symmetry.space_group_name_H-M   'P 1'
#
loop_
_entity.id
_entity.type
_entity.pdbx_description
1 polymer ?
#
loop_
_entity_poly.entity_id
_entity_poly.type
_entity_poly.pdbx_seq_one_letter_code
_entity_poly.pdbx_strand_id
1 'polypeptide(L)'
;IIKGVSENEFNPNGTITREEAAVMVTRAAKLCGMDTEMDALSIRDSLAQFFDYVKAADWSRSSLAFCYNEKIMDSSVMDIKPKETVTRAEIASMLYNMLLSANLL
;
A
#
# COMPACT_ATOMS: atom_id res chain seq x y z
N ILE A 1 -9.60 5.17 9.81
CA ILE A 1 -8.58 4.58 8.94
C ILE A 1 -8.70 3.07 8.91
N ILE A 2 -8.91 2.49 10.06
CA ILE A 2 -9.00 1.04 10.17
C ILE A 2 -10.35 0.51 9.69
N LYS A 3 -11.28 1.39 9.51
CA LYS A 3 -12.64 1.03 9.08
C LYS A 3 -12.68 0.24 7.77
N GLY A 4 -11.68 0.37 6.94
CA GLY A 4 -11.67 -0.35 5.69
C GLY A 4 -11.54 -1.85 5.88
N VAL A 5 -11.11 -2.27 7.04
CA VAL A 5 -11.00 -3.66 7.39
C VAL A 5 -12.20 -4.00 8.25
N SER A 6 -12.84 -5.11 7.97
CA SER A 6 -13.96 -5.56 8.77
C SER A 6 -13.55 -5.64 10.24
N GLU A 7 -14.44 -5.23 11.14
CA GLU A 7 -14.18 -5.33 12.56
C GLU A 7 -13.87 -6.75 12.97
N ASN A 8 -14.48 -7.71 12.29
CA ASN A 8 -14.29 -9.11 12.59
C ASN A 8 -12.92 -9.62 12.14
N GLU A 9 -12.31 -8.92 11.21
CA GLU A 9 -11.03 -9.33 10.64
C GLU A 9 -9.86 -8.66 11.30
N PHE A 10 -10.06 -7.46 11.81
CA PHE A 10 -8.98 -6.72 12.42
C PHE A 10 -8.94 -7.00 13.90
N ASN A 11 -8.04 -7.85 14.31
CA ASN A 11 -7.86 -8.19 15.71
C ASN A 11 -6.36 -8.24 16.02
N PRO A 12 -5.99 -8.18 17.32
CA PRO A 12 -4.57 -8.12 17.70
C PRO A 12 -3.75 -9.31 17.24
N ASN A 13 -4.39 -10.45 17.04
CA ASN A 13 -3.73 -11.65 16.59
C ASN A 13 -3.88 -11.89 15.09
N GLY A 14 -4.61 -11.01 14.42
CA GLY A 14 -4.82 -11.12 12.99
C GLY A 14 -3.60 -10.69 12.22
N THR A 15 -3.55 -11.13 10.97
CA THR A 15 -2.48 -10.75 10.07
C THR A 15 -3.04 -9.88 8.96
N ILE A 16 -2.18 -9.03 8.41
CA ILE A 16 -2.53 -8.13 7.31
C ILE A 16 -1.57 -8.45 6.18
N THR A 17 -2.10 -8.57 4.96
CA THR A 17 -1.25 -8.79 3.80
C THR A 17 -0.67 -7.47 3.32
N ARG A 18 0.38 -7.56 2.48
CA ARG A 18 1.01 -6.37 1.94
C ARG A 18 0.04 -5.53 1.12
N GLU A 19 -0.85 -6.17 0.33
CA GLU A 19 -1.84 -5.41 -0.44
C GLU A 19 -2.86 -4.73 0.46
N GLU A 20 -3.26 -5.37 1.56
CA GLU A 20 -4.16 -4.74 2.53
C GLU A 20 -3.50 -3.56 3.22
N ALA A 21 -2.23 -3.72 3.58
CA ALA A 21 -1.47 -2.64 4.19
C ALA A 21 -1.35 -1.45 3.24
N ALA A 22 -1.12 -1.71 1.95
CA ALA A 22 -1.05 -0.63 0.96
C ALA A 22 -2.35 0.16 0.90
N VAL A 23 -3.50 -0.52 0.95
CA VAL A 23 -4.80 0.14 0.95
C VAL A 23 -4.96 1.00 2.20
N MET A 24 -4.60 0.46 3.37
CA MET A 24 -4.71 1.20 4.62
C MET A 24 -3.85 2.45 4.62
N VAL A 25 -2.60 2.33 4.17
CA VAL A 25 -1.68 3.46 4.13
C VAL A 25 -2.14 4.50 3.11
N THR A 26 -2.68 4.05 1.97
CA THR A 26 -3.20 4.96 0.96
C THR A 26 -4.38 5.76 1.51
N ARG A 27 -5.26 5.12 2.27
CA ARG A 27 -6.37 5.82 2.91
C ARG A 27 -5.87 6.85 3.91
N ALA A 28 -4.85 6.50 4.68
CA ALA A 28 -4.24 7.44 5.61
C ALA A 28 -3.62 8.62 4.86
N ALA A 29 -2.96 8.35 3.74
CA ALA A 29 -2.37 9.41 2.92
C ALA A 29 -3.43 10.38 2.41
N LYS A 30 -4.56 9.86 1.98
CA LYS A 30 -5.67 10.69 1.51
C LYS A 30 -6.19 11.58 2.62
N LEU A 31 -6.31 11.05 3.83
CA LEU A 31 -6.72 11.85 4.99
C LEU A 31 -5.70 12.94 5.33
N CYS A 32 -4.43 12.71 5.00
CA CYS A 32 -3.37 13.69 5.21
C CYS A 32 -3.28 14.72 4.09
N GLY A 33 -4.19 14.67 3.13
CA GLY A 33 -4.24 15.65 2.04
C GLY A 33 -3.45 15.29 0.80
N MET A 34 -2.91 14.07 0.73
CA MET A 34 -2.21 13.65 -0.47
C MET A 34 -3.19 13.29 -1.57
N ASP A 35 -2.80 13.55 -2.82
CA ASP A 35 -3.55 13.12 -3.97
C ASP A 35 -3.21 11.65 -4.25
N THR A 36 -4.15 10.76 -3.99
CA THR A 36 -3.95 9.34 -4.17
C THR A 36 -4.52 8.80 -5.49
N GLU A 37 -5.06 9.69 -6.31
CA GLU A 37 -5.67 9.27 -7.57
C GLU A 37 -4.62 8.90 -8.60
N MET A 38 -4.86 7.80 -9.30
CA MET A 38 -4.00 7.36 -10.39
C MET A 38 -4.88 6.81 -11.50
N ASP A 39 -4.56 7.15 -12.75
CA ASP A 39 -5.31 6.59 -13.87
C ASP A 39 -4.85 5.16 -14.15
N ALA A 40 -5.63 4.44 -14.98
CA ALA A 40 -5.36 3.04 -15.25
C ALA A 40 -4.00 2.80 -15.88
N LEU A 41 -3.55 3.70 -16.74
CA LEU A 41 -2.27 3.57 -17.42
C LEU A 41 -1.12 3.75 -16.44
N SER A 42 -1.21 4.74 -15.56
CA SER A 42 -0.19 4.96 -14.54
C SER A 42 -0.10 3.79 -13.57
N ILE A 43 -1.25 3.23 -13.19
CA ILE A 43 -1.29 2.05 -12.32
C ILE A 43 -0.56 0.89 -12.99
N ARG A 44 -0.88 0.62 -14.24
CA ARG A 44 -0.24 -0.46 -14.97
C ARG A 44 1.25 -0.24 -15.10
N ASP A 45 1.67 0.97 -15.46
CA ASP A 45 3.08 1.27 -15.64
C ASP A 45 3.86 1.14 -14.36
N SER A 46 3.28 1.57 -13.24
CA SER A 46 3.94 1.46 -11.94
C SER A 46 4.12 0.01 -11.50
N LEU A 47 3.17 -0.86 -11.83
CA LEU A 47 3.19 -2.24 -11.37
C LEU A 47 3.82 -3.21 -12.37
N ALA A 48 3.94 -2.82 -13.64
CA ALA A 48 4.44 -3.72 -14.69
C ALA A 48 5.88 -4.19 -14.47
N GLN A 49 6.65 -3.43 -13.69
CA GLN A 49 8.02 -3.82 -13.36
C GLN A 49 8.09 -5.05 -12.47
N PHE A 50 6.99 -5.41 -11.82
CA PHE A 50 6.95 -6.56 -10.91
C PHE A 50 6.35 -7.75 -11.64
N PHE A 51 7.05 -8.89 -11.61
CA PHE A 51 6.58 -10.06 -12.35
C PHE A 51 5.31 -10.66 -11.77
N ASP A 52 5.01 -10.37 -10.51
CA ASP A 52 3.84 -10.93 -9.82
C ASP A 52 2.68 -9.94 -9.66
N TYR A 53 2.68 -8.85 -10.43
CA TYR A 53 1.62 -7.85 -10.25
C TYR A 53 0.22 -8.41 -10.54
N VAL A 54 0.13 -9.43 -11.38
CA VAL A 54 -1.17 -10.05 -11.69
C VAL A 54 -1.77 -10.76 -10.47
N LYS A 55 -0.96 -11.06 -9.47
CA LYS A 55 -1.44 -11.71 -8.24
C LYS A 55 -2.11 -10.71 -7.30
N ALA A 56 -1.90 -9.43 -7.49
CA ALA A 56 -2.54 -8.41 -6.68
C ALA A 56 -4.03 -8.34 -7.02
N ALA A 57 -4.87 -8.25 -6.00
CA ALA A 57 -6.30 -8.11 -6.19
C ALA A 57 -6.61 -6.77 -6.85
N ASP A 58 -7.65 -6.73 -7.67
CA ASP A 58 -8.02 -5.52 -8.39
C ASP A 58 -8.21 -4.33 -7.44
N TRP A 59 -8.84 -4.57 -6.30
CA TRP A 59 -9.12 -3.50 -5.34
C TRP A 59 -7.86 -2.91 -4.70
N SER A 60 -6.73 -3.60 -4.79
CA SER A 60 -5.49 -3.13 -4.18
C SER A 60 -4.52 -2.49 -5.17
N ARG A 61 -4.76 -2.65 -6.47
CA ARG A 61 -3.75 -2.24 -7.46
C ARG A 61 -3.46 -0.75 -7.47
N SER A 62 -4.50 0.08 -7.37
CA SER A 62 -4.28 1.52 -7.34
C SER A 62 -3.50 1.93 -6.10
N SER A 63 -3.78 1.31 -4.96
CA SER A 63 -3.08 1.60 -3.72
C SER A 63 -1.63 1.16 -3.78
N LEU A 64 -1.37 -0.03 -4.32
CA LEU A 64 -0.01 -0.52 -4.51
C LEU A 64 0.77 0.42 -5.43
N ALA A 65 0.16 0.81 -6.54
CA ALA A 65 0.80 1.72 -7.48
C ALA A 65 1.14 3.06 -6.82
N PHE A 66 0.21 3.60 -6.05
CA PHE A 66 0.44 4.83 -5.32
C PHE A 66 1.60 4.68 -4.34
N CYS A 67 1.62 3.60 -3.58
CA CYS A 67 2.67 3.37 -2.59
C CYS A 67 4.05 3.25 -3.23
N TYR A 68 4.16 2.55 -4.36
CA TYR A 68 5.44 2.44 -5.05
C TYR A 68 5.83 3.76 -5.70
N ASN A 69 4.87 4.46 -6.29
CA ASN A 69 5.14 5.73 -6.96
C ASN A 69 5.63 6.79 -5.98
N GLU A 70 5.09 6.80 -4.76
CA GLU A 70 5.48 7.75 -3.73
C GLU A 70 6.63 7.24 -2.85
N LYS A 71 7.18 6.10 -3.18
CA LYS A 71 8.29 5.49 -2.45
C LYS A 71 7.91 5.14 -1.01
N ILE A 72 6.64 4.94 -0.77
CA ILE A 72 6.14 4.44 0.51
C ILE A 72 6.55 2.99 0.67
N MET A 73 6.50 2.23 -0.43
CA MET A 73 7.02 0.87 -0.49
C MET A 73 8.27 0.87 -1.36
N ASP A 74 9.20 -0.02 -1.04
CA ASP A 74 10.47 -0.11 -1.74
C ASP A 74 10.28 -0.80 -3.09
N SER A 75 10.57 -0.07 -4.17
CA SER A 75 10.43 -0.59 -5.52
C SER A 75 11.71 -1.26 -6.05
N SER A 76 12.74 -1.34 -5.23
CA SER A 76 13.98 -2.00 -5.64
C SER A 76 13.87 -3.52 -5.62
N VAL A 77 12.84 -4.05 -4.97
CA VAL A 77 12.59 -5.49 -4.95
C VAL A 77 11.93 -5.93 -6.25
N MET A 78 12.08 -7.21 -6.57
CA MET A 78 11.60 -7.74 -7.83
C MET A 78 10.12 -8.13 -7.82
N ASP A 79 9.51 -8.23 -6.67
CA ASP A 79 8.13 -8.68 -6.54
C ASP A 79 7.37 -7.90 -5.49
N ILE A 80 6.04 -7.89 -5.63
CA ILE A 80 5.15 -7.18 -4.73
C ILE A 80 4.82 -8.03 -3.51
N LYS A 81 4.68 -9.34 -3.71
CA LYS A 81 4.23 -10.29 -2.70
C LYS A 81 2.93 -9.84 -2.04
N PRO A 82 1.89 -9.58 -2.84
CA PRO A 82 0.68 -8.93 -2.32
C PRO A 82 -0.06 -9.74 -1.27
N LYS A 83 0.04 -11.05 -1.34
CA LYS A 83 -0.68 -11.93 -0.41
C LYS A 83 0.11 -12.29 0.84
N GLU A 84 1.38 -11.90 0.91
CA GLU A 84 2.18 -12.19 2.09
C GLU A 84 1.85 -11.22 3.20
N THR A 85 1.98 -11.69 4.45
CA THR A 85 1.73 -10.84 5.60
C THR A 85 2.84 -9.84 5.79
N VAL A 86 2.49 -8.65 6.27
CA VAL A 86 3.47 -7.65 6.63
C VAL A 86 3.79 -7.75 8.11
N THR A 87 4.97 -7.30 8.46
CA THR A 87 5.37 -7.17 9.86
C THR A 87 4.99 -5.79 10.38
N ARG A 88 4.98 -5.64 11.70
CA ARG A 88 4.76 -4.33 12.31
C ARG A 88 5.84 -3.34 11.87
N ALA A 89 7.07 -3.81 11.74
CA ALA A 89 8.17 -2.95 11.30
C ALA A 89 7.92 -2.44 9.88
N GLU A 90 7.41 -3.30 9.00
CA GLU A 90 7.11 -2.89 7.64
C GLU A 90 5.98 -1.85 7.60
N ILE A 91 4.95 -2.04 8.40
CA ILE A 91 3.84 -1.08 8.47
C ILE A 91 4.36 0.26 9.00
N ALA A 92 5.18 0.23 10.04
CA ALA A 92 5.75 1.45 10.59
C ALA A 92 6.60 2.19 9.56
N SER A 93 7.39 1.47 8.78
CA SER A 93 8.19 2.06 7.71
C SER A 93 7.31 2.69 6.64
N MET A 94 6.23 2.01 6.27
CA MET A 94 5.30 2.54 5.27
C MET A 94 4.66 3.84 5.75
N LEU A 95 4.22 3.88 6.99
CA LEU A 95 3.60 5.08 7.56
C LEU A 95 4.62 6.21 7.66
N TYR A 96 5.84 5.92 8.08
CA TYR A 96 6.90 6.92 8.15
C TYR A 96 7.18 7.51 6.76
N ASN A 97 7.33 6.64 5.76
CA ASN A 97 7.60 7.09 4.40
C ASN A 97 6.44 7.91 3.84
N MET A 98 5.21 7.53 4.17
CA MET A 98 4.02 8.27 3.76
C MET A 98 4.03 9.67 4.36
N LEU A 99 4.36 9.78 5.64
CA LEU A 99 4.41 11.09 6.31
C LEU A 99 5.51 11.97 5.72
N LEU A 100 6.65 11.39 5.36
CA LEU A 100 7.70 12.13 4.66
C LEU A 100 7.20 12.65 3.32
N SER A 101 6.53 11.81 2.54
CA SER A 101 5.99 12.23 1.25
C SER A 101 4.93 13.29 1.39
N ALA A 102 4.19 13.28 2.48
CA ALA A 102 3.15 14.26 2.75
C ALA A 102 3.70 15.55 3.37
N ASN A 103 5.01 15.63 3.61
CA ASN A 103 5.66 16.78 4.25
C ASN A 103 5.15 17.01 5.67
N LEU A 104 4.83 15.95 6.38
CA LEU A 104 4.34 16.04 7.76
C LEU A 104 5.41 15.69 8.80
N LEU A 105 6.61 15.39 8.34
CA LEU A 105 7.75 15.14 9.23
C LEU A 105 8.86 16.15 9.00
#